data_5a1b945529de7dc80b0bc8d784a85bb2
#
_entry.id   5a1b945529de7dc80b0bc8d784a85bb2
#
_cell.length_a   1.000
_cell.length_b   1.000
_cell.length_c   1.000
_cell.angle_alpha   90.00
_cell.angle_beta   90.00
_cell.angle_gamma   90.00
#
_symmetry.space_group_name_H-M   'P 1'
#
loop_
_entity.id
_entity.type
_entity.pdbx_description
1 polymer ?
#
loop_
_entity_poly.entity_id
_entity_poly.type
_entity_poly.pdbx_seq_one_letter_code
_entity_poly.pdbx_strand_id
1 'polypeptide(L)'
;GGIGIGGGTLQGLARVMLKTDDIKQISLLAAEGDISNVNVLIGDISPHALPGLPKSATASLFGKTKSNASREDIALGITWMVIQAIGSSTILSSLGSGIKDYVLIGNLTLLPQCKEVYTSMEKLYNVRFHIPKHSEFCTAIGAALQAPELSIEK
;
A
#
# COMPACT_ATOMS: atom_id res chain seq x y z
N GLY A 1 -4.36 -1.37 -17.29
CA GLY A 1 -2.90 -1.50 -17.21
C GLY A 1 -2.43 -1.92 -15.84
N GLY A 2 -1.15 -2.24 -15.70
CA GLY A 2 -0.51 -2.60 -14.44
C GLY A 2 0.79 -1.82 -14.25
N ILE A 3 1.16 -1.58 -13.00
CA ILE A 3 2.40 -0.86 -12.65
C ILE A 3 3.56 -1.81 -12.27
N GLY A 4 3.33 -3.12 -12.30
CA GLY A 4 4.32 -4.12 -11.90
C GLY A 4 4.67 -4.13 -10.40
N ILE A 5 3.94 -3.40 -9.55
CA ILE A 5 4.14 -3.31 -8.10
C ILE A 5 2.95 -3.96 -7.39
N GLY A 6 3.23 -4.86 -6.45
CA GLY A 6 2.20 -5.58 -5.72
C GLY A 6 2.74 -6.47 -4.61
N GLY A 7 1.98 -7.47 -4.19
CA GLY A 7 2.38 -8.42 -3.15
C GLY A 7 3.66 -9.16 -3.45
N GLY A 8 3.89 -9.54 -4.72
CA GLY A 8 5.14 -10.16 -5.16
C GLY A 8 6.34 -9.23 -4.99
N THR A 9 6.18 -7.93 -5.25
CA THR A 9 7.23 -6.92 -5.01
C THR A 9 7.56 -6.83 -3.53
N LEU A 10 6.54 -6.77 -2.66
CA LEU A 10 6.72 -6.74 -1.21
C LEU A 10 7.51 -7.97 -0.73
N GLN A 11 7.09 -9.17 -1.12
CA GLN A 11 7.78 -10.41 -0.74
C GLN A 11 9.20 -10.49 -1.28
N GLY A 12 9.43 -10.06 -2.53
CA GLY A 12 10.75 -10.04 -3.14
C GLY A 12 11.72 -9.12 -2.40
N LEU A 13 11.29 -7.91 -2.08
CA LEU A 13 12.07 -6.96 -1.29
C LEU A 13 12.34 -7.47 0.14
N ALA A 14 11.31 -8.01 0.79
CA ALA A 14 11.45 -8.56 2.14
C ALA A 14 12.41 -9.75 2.17
N ARG A 15 12.40 -10.63 1.15
CA ARG A 15 13.36 -11.73 1.04
C ARG A 15 14.80 -11.23 0.99
N VAL A 16 15.05 -10.17 0.24
CA VAL A 16 16.39 -9.60 0.12
C VAL A 16 16.81 -8.84 1.38
N MET A 17 15.93 -7.96 1.88
CA MET A 17 16.26 -7.01 2.95
C MET A 17 16.05 -7.58 4.36
N LEU A 18 15.04 -8.43 4.55
CA LEU A 18 14.65 -8.96 5.86
C LEU A 18 14.94 -10.46 6.01
N LYS A 19 15.37 -11.14 4.93
CA LYS A 19 15.59 -12.61 4.89
C LYS A 19 14.34 -13.42 5.24
N THR A 20 13.17 -12.89 4.87
CA THR A 20 11.86 -13.55 5.01
C THR A 20 10.95 -13.13 3.87
N ASP A 21 10.03 -14.02 3.49
CA ASP A 21 8.94 -13.75 2.55
C ASP A 21 7.56 -14.10 3.14
N ASP A 22 7.53 -14.45 4.41
CA ASP A 22 6.28 -14.67 5.14
C ASP A 22 5.58 -13.33 5.40
N ILE A 23 4.46 -13.13 4.71
CA ILE A 23 3.64 -11.90 4.80
C ILE A 23 3.18 -11.60 6.24
N LYS A 24 2.89 -12.62 7.04
CA LYS A 24 2.49 -12.43 8.43
C LYS A 24 3.66 -11.89 9.25
N GLN A 25 4.85 -12.45 9.07
CA GLN A 25 6.05 -11.98 9.74
C GLN A 25 6.41 -10.55 9.30
N ILE A 26 6.33 -10.26 8.00
CA ILE A 26 6.56 -8.91 7.48
C ILE A 26 5.59 -7.90 8.09
N SER A 27 4.31 -8.25 8.18
CA SER A 27 3.28 -7.39 8.77
C SER A 27 3.50 -7.14 10.27
N LEU A 28 3.91 -8.16 11.02
CA LEU A 28 4.24 -8.02 12.45
C LEU A 28 5.45 -7.12 12.67
N LEU A 29 6.53 -7.31 11.90
CA LEU A 29 7.68 -6.43 11.94
C LEU A 29 7.28 -4.99 11.61
N ALA A 30 6.52 -4.79 10.53
CA ALA A 30 6.07 -3.47 10.10
C ALA A 30 5.20 -2.75 11.14
N ALA A 31 4.48 -3.49 11.98
CA ALA A 31 3.65 -2.90 13.04
C ALA A 31 4.48 -2.25 14.16
N GLU A 32 5.73 -2.68 14.34
CA GLU A 32 6.64 -2.17 15.36
C GLU A 32 7.64 -1.12 14.81
N GLY A 33 7.60 -0.84 13.50
CA GLY A 33 8.52 0.07 12.84
C GLY A 33 8.14 1.54 12.97
N ASP A 34 9.12 2.41 12.81
CA ASP A 34 8.96 3.87 12.70
C ASP A 34 9.34 4.32 11.29
N ILE A 35 8.35 4.77 10.51
CA ILE A 35 8.54 5.22 9.13
C ILE A 35 9.48 6.42 9.03
N SER A 36 9.58 7.24 10.08
CA SER A 36 10.46 8.41 10.13
C SER A 36 11.96 8.06 10.15
N ASN A 37 12.31 6.80 10.41
CA ASN A 37 13.68 6.31 10.32
C ASN A 37 14.10 5.92 8.89
N VAL A 38 13.13 5.82 7.98
CA VAL A 38 13.32 5.31 6.61
C VAL A 38 12.96 6.36 5.57
N ASN A 39 11.78 6.98 5.69
CA ASN A 39 11.26 7.94 4.73
C ASN A 39 11.65 9.37 5.10
N VAL A 40 11.89 10.21 4.09
CA VAL A 40 11.85 11.65 4.28
C VAL A 40 10.40 12.08 4.33
N LEU A 41 10.01 12.76 5.39
CA LEU A 41 8.68 13.31 5.56
C LEU A 41 8.67 14.81 5.23
N ILE A 42 7.50 15.36 4.94
CA ILE A 42 7.36 16.81 4.70
C ILE A 42 7.87 17.63 5.89
N GLY A 43 7.67 17.16 7.11
CA GLY A 43 8.21 17.79 8.33
C GLY A 43 9.72 17.83 8.43
N ASP A 44 10.45 16.98 7.70
CA ASP A 44 11.92 16.98 7.66
C ASP A 44 12.47 18.10 6.76
N ILE A 45 11.70 18.51 5.74
CA ILE A 45 12.14 19.49 4.72
C ILE A 45 11.49 20.87 4.87
N SER A 46 10.38 20.96 5.62
CA SER A 46 9.69 22.22 5.87
C SER A 46 9.37 22.38 7.36
N PRO A 47 9.98 23.36 8.05
CA PRO A 47 9.66 23.68 9.43
C PRO A 47 8.24 24.25 9.58
N HIS A 48 7.74 24.90 8.52
CA HIS A 48 6.41 25.52 8.50
C HIS A 48 5.36 24.56 7.96
N ALA A 49 4.11 24.73 8.44
CA ALA A 49 2.97 23.99 7.89
C ALA A 49 2.72 24.44 6.43
N LEU A 50 2.57 23.47 5.55
CA LEU A 50 2.20 23.70 4.16
C LEU A 50 0.68 23.45 4.00
N PRO A 51 -0.09 24.39 3.43
CA PRO A 51 -1.53 24.21 3.26
C PRO A 51 -1.84 22.93 2.48
N GLY A 52 -2.72 22.10 3.03
CA GLY A 52 -3.14 20.85 2.40
C GLY A 52 -2.11 19.71 2.43
N LEU A 53 -0.91 19.93 2.99
CA LEU A 53 0.16 18.93 3.03
C LEU A 53 0.60 18.67 4.48
N PRO A 54 0.18 17.56 5.10
CA PRO A 54 0.53 17.26 6.49
C PRO A 54 2.04 16.98 6.62
N LYS A 55 2.63 17.33 7.77
CA LYS A 55 4.04 17.07 8.06
C LYS A 55 4.40 15.58 8.02
N SER A 56 3.44 14.70 8.28
CA SER A 56 3.60 13.25 8.20
C SER A 56 3.55 12.68 6.79
N ALA A 57 3.21 13.49 5.77
CA ALA A 57 3.21 13.00 4.40
C ALA A 57 4.64 12.65 3.94
N THR A 58 4.76 11.55 3.19
CA THR A 58 6.03 11.11 2.64
C THR A 58 6.46 12.02 1.49
N ALA A 59 7.64 12.60 1.60
CA ALA A 59 8.30 13.35 0.53
C ALA A 59 9.21 12.45 -0.31
N SER A 60 9.91 11.50 0.31
CA SER A 60 10.76 10.54 -0.40
C SER A 60 10.76 9.19 0.32
N LEU A 61 10.32 8.17 -0.39
CA LEU A 61 10.36 6.79 0.08
C LEU A 61 11.82 6.33 0.17
N PHE A 62 12.19 5.74 1.31
CA PHE A 62 13.57 5.33 1.64
C PHE A 62 14.62 6.45 1.58
N GLY A 63 14.21 7.71 1.44
CA GLY A 63 15.12 8.83 1.23
C GLY A 63 15.96 9.22 2.44
N LYS A 64 15.62 8.72 3.64
CA LYS A 64 16.33 9.03 4.88
C LYS A 64 16.75 7.78 5.65
N THR A 65 16.83 6.64 4.99
CA THR A 65 17.18 5.40 5.66
C THR A 65 18.46 5.56 6.48
N LYS A 66 18.31 5.51 7.78
CA LYS A 66 19.43 5.64 8.72
C LYS A 66 20.27 4.35 8.73
N SER A 67 21.57 4.47 8.96
CA SER A 67 22.47 3.31 9.03
C SER A 67 22.11 2.32 10.15
N ASN A 68 21.37 2.78 11.15
CA ASN A 68 20.87 2.00 12.29
C ASN A 68 19.36 1.72 12.22
N ALA A 69 18.73 1.89 11.06
CA ALA A 69 17.32 1.52 10.87
C ALA A 69 17.13 0.04 11.22
N SER A 70 16.14 -0.24 12.04
CA SER A 70 15.82 -1.59 12.50
C SER A 70 15.20 -2.44 11.38
N ARG A 71 15.10 -3.75 11.62
CA ARG A 71 14.36 -4.64 10.70
C ARG A 71 12.88 -4.26 10.62
N GLU A 72 12.33 -3.78 11.72
CA GLU A 72 10.97 -3.30 11.87
C GLU A 72 10.75 -2.04 11.02
N ASP A 73 11.67 -1.08 11.10
CA ASP A 73 11.65 0.14 10.28
C ASP A 73 11.69 -0.19 8.78
N ILE A 74 12.60 -1.10 8.39
CA ILE A 74 12.72 -1.54 6.99
C ILE A 74 11.46 -2.27 6.53
N ALA A 75 10.88 -3.14 7.37
CA ALA A 75 9.64 -3.84 7.05
C ALA A 75 8.48 -2.87 6.83
N LEU A 76 8.35 -1.85 7.69
CA LEU A 76 7.36 -0.80 7.51
C LEU A 76 7.65 0.00 6.23
N GLY A 77 8.91 0.36 5.98
CA GLY A 77 9.33 1.13 4.79
C GLY A 77 8.95 0.45 3.48
N ILE A 78 9.28 -0.84 3.30
CA ILE A 78 8.94 -1.58 2.07
C ILE A 78 7.42 -1.79 1.94
N THR A 79 6.72 -2.06 3.04
CA THR A 79 5.27 -2.22 3.05
C THR A 79 4.59 -0.90 2.66
N TRP A 80 5.00 0.19 3.28
CA TRP A 80 4.50 1.53 2.99
C TRP A 80 4.74 1.91 1.52
N MET A 81 5.96 1.69 1.03
CA MET A 81 6.34 2.00 -0.35
C MET A 81 5.44 1.28 -1.37
N VAL A 82 5.23 -0.02 -1.19
CA VAL A 82 4.40 -0.82 -2.11
C VAL A 82 2.95 -0.32 -2.10
N ILE A 83 2.37 -0.13 -0.92
CA ILE A 83 0.97 0.30 -0.79
C ILE A 83 0.79 1.72 -1.33
N GLN A 84 1.68 2.64 -0.96
CA GLN A 84 1.61 4.02 -1.43
C GLN A 84 1.81 4.13 -2.95
N ALA A 85 2.73 3.36 -3.54
CA ALA A 85 2.94 3.35 -4.99
C ALA A 85 1.68 2.89 -5.74
N ILE A 86 1.00 1.85 -5.24
CA ILE A 86 -0.28 1.40 -5.81
C ILE A 86 -1.32 2.52 -5.74
N GLY A 87 -1.52 3.11 -4.56
CA GLY A 87 -2.50 4.17 -4.36
C GLY A 87 -2.21 5.41 -5.21
N SER A 88 -0.97 5.89 -5.22
CA SER A 88 -0.58 7.05 -6.03
C SER A 88 -0.77 6.80 -7.51
N SER A 89 -0.37 5.64 -8.02
CA SER A 89 -0.55 5.29 -9.44
C SER A 89 -2.03 5.20 -9.81
N THR A 90 -2.86 4.65 -8.92
CA THR A 90 -4.32 4.56 -9.12
C THR A 90 -4.95 5.95 -9.21
N ILE A 91 -4.61 6.84 -8.28
CA ILE A 91 -5.12 8.22 -8.27
C ILE A 91 -4.66 8.98 -9.52
N LEU A 92 -3.35 8.94 -9.81
CA LEU A 92 -2.77 9.67 -10.93
C LEU A 92 -3.30 9.20 -12.29
N SER A 93 -3.53 7.91 -12.46
CA SER A 93 -4.07 7.36 -13.72
C SER A 93 -5.53 7.76 -13.99
N SER A 94 -6.26 8.20 -12.97
CA SER A 94 -7.68 8.57 -13.06
C SER A 94 -7.99 10.05 -12.81
N LEU A 95 -6.97 10.88 -12.62
CA LEU A 95 -7.14 12.32 -12.32
C LEU A 95 -8.08 13.04 -13.29
N GLY A 96 -7.99 12.74 -14.58
CA GLY A 96 -8.83 13.37 -15.61
C GLY A 96 -10.26 12.83 -15.70
N SER A 97 -10.58 11.71 -15.03
CA SER A 97 -11.89 11.05 -15.12
C SER A 97 -12.89 11.48 -14.03
N GLY A 98 -12.46 12.28 -13.05
CA GLY A 98 -13.29 12.70 -11.91
C GLY A 98 -13.60 11.59 -10.90
N ILE A 99 -12.97 10.41 -11.02
CA ILE A 99 -13.14 9.29 -10.08
C ILE A 99 -12.59 9.69 -8.72
N LYS A 100 -13.38 9.42 -7.68
CA LYS A 100 -13.03 9.70 -6.27
C LYS A 100 -13.13 8.47 -5.37
N ASP A 101 -13.76 7.42 -5.86
CA ASP A 101 -13.97 6.18 -5.11
C ASP A 101 -13.21 5.04 -5.78
N TYR A 102 -12.34 4.38 -5.01
CA TYR A 102 -11.50 3.27 -5.46
C TYR A 102 -11.79 2.03 -4.64
N VAL A 103 -11.98 0.90 -5.29
CA VAL A 103 -12.17 -0.39 -4.62
C VAL A 103 -10.86 -1.16 -4.66
N LEU A 104 -10.37 -1.55 -3.50
CA LEU A 104 -9.14 -2.30 -3.32
C LEU A 104 -9.44 -3.78 -3.12
N ILE A 105 -8.82 -4.63 -3.93
CA ILE A 105 -8.98 -6.08 -3.85
C ILE A 105 -7.62 -6.78 -3.86
N GLY A 106 -7.61 -8.04 -3.45
CA GLY A 106 -6.41 -8.88 -3.41
C GLY A 106 -5.77 -8.97 -2.02
N ASN A 107 -4.80 -9.87 -1.89
CA ASN A 107 -4.23 -10.26 -0.60
C ASN A 107 -3.53 -9.12 0.17
N LEU A 108 -3.01 -8.10 -0.50
CA LEU A 108 -2.40 -6.95 0.19
C LEU A 108 -3.39 -6.21 1.09
N THR A 109 -4.68 -6.23 0.77
CA THR A 109 -5.72 -5.55 1.57
C THR A 109 -5.91 -6.16 2.97
N LEU A 110 -5.37 -7.36 3.20
CA LEU A 110 -5.38 -8.02 4.52
C LEU A 110 -4.32 -7.44 5.48
N LEU A 111 -3.36 -6.66 4.96
CA LEU A 111 -2.34 -6.03 5.79
C LEU A 111 -2.95 -4.85 6.57
N PRO A 112 -2.80 -4.77 7.90
CA PRO A 112 -3.28 -3.63 8.69
C PRO A 112 -2.73 -2.29 8.20
N GLN A 113 -1.50 -2.28 7.70
CA GLN A 113 -0.82 -1.10 7.14
C GLN A 113 -1.56 -0.52 5.92
N CYS A 114 -2.32 -1.33 5.17
CA CYS A 114 -3.14 -0.83 4.07
C CYS A 114 -4.13 0.24 4.52
N LYS A 115 -4.82 -0.02 5.63
CA LYS A 115 -5.80 0.94 6.16
C LYS A 115 -5.14 2.26 6.56
N GLU A 116 -3.99 2.20 7.19
CA GLU A 116 -3.25 3.38 7.64
C GLU A 116 -2.78 4.23 6.45
N VAL A 117 -2.09 3.62 5.48
CA VAL A 117 -1.56 4.30 4.30
C VAL A 117 -2.68 4.92 3.48
N TYR A 118 -3.73 4.14 3.17
CA TYR A 118 -4.83 4.65 2.35
C TYR A 118 -5.63 5.73 3.06
N THR A 119 -5.85 5.64 4.38
CA THR A 119 -6.49 6.73 5.15
C THR A 119 -5.67 8.03 5.07
N SER A 120 -4.35 7.95 5.09
CA SER A 120 -3.49 9.14 4.91
C SER A 120 -3.63 9.73 3.50
N MET A 121 -3.71 8.87 2.49
CA MET A 121 -3.88 9.28 1.09
C MET A 121 -5.27 9.86 0.80
N GLU A 122 -6.33 9.33 1.42
CA GLU A 122 -7.69 9.86 1.30
C GLU A 122 -7.75 11.34 1.68
N LYS A 123 -7.11 11.69 2.81
CA LYS A 123 -7.05 13.07 3.29
C LYS A 123 -6.23 13.97 2.35
N LEU A 124 -5.13 13.44 1.82
CA LEU A 124 -4.22 14.20 0.97
C LEU A 124 -4.81 14.50 -0.40
N TYR A 125 -5.49 13.51 -1.00
CA TYR A 125 -5.97 13.58 -2.38
C TYR A 125 -7.48 13.83 -2.50
N ASN A 126 -8.20 13.92 -1.37
CA ASN A 126 -9.65 14.05 -1.33
C ASN A 126 -10.36 12.95 -2.15
N VAL A 127 -10.03 11.71 -1.84
CA VAL A 127 -10.56 10.48 -2.45
C VAL A 127 -11.01 9.50 -1.37
N ARG A 128 -11.59 8.36 -1.74
CA ARG A 128 -11.99 7.29 -0.83
C ARG A 128 -11.51 5.94 -1.34
N PHE A 129 -10.97 5.13 -0.44
CA PHE A 129 -10.58 3.76 -0.71
C PHE A 129 -11.50 2.79 0.05
N HIS A 130 -12.10 1.87 -0.67
CA HIS A 130 -13.03 0.88 -0.15
C HIS A 130 -12.39 -0.49 -0.18
N ILE A 131 -12.29 -1.15 0.96
CA ILE A 131 -11.86 -2.55 1.06
C ILE A 131 -13.10 -3.37 1.38
N PRO A 132 -13.67 -4.10 0.40
CA PRO A 132 -14.86 -4.90 0.61
C PRO A 132 -14.55 -6.12 1.49
N LYS A 133 -15.59 -6.67 2.11
CA LYS A 133 -15.48 -7.95 2.79
C LYS A 133 -15.04 -9.03 1.79
N HIS A 134 -14.12 -9.89 2.20
CA HIS A 134 -13.51 -10.92 1.33
C HIS A 134 -12.77 -10.35 0.11
N SER A 135 -12.15 -9.18 0.29
CA SER A 135 -11.40 -8.49 -0.77
C SER A 135 -10.32 -9.37 -1.42
N GLU A 136 -9.75 -10.30 -0.66
CA GLU A 136 -8.76 -11.27 -1.12
C GLU A 136 -9.31 -12.26 -2.15
N PHE A 137 -10.61 -12.54 -2.13
CA PHE A 137 -11.29 -13.46 -3.03
C PHE A 137 -12.08 -12.77 -4.15
N CYS A 138 -12.15 -11.44 -4.18
CA CYS A 138 -13.00 -10.70 -5.13
C CYS A 138 -12.73 -11.06 -6.58
N THR A 139 -11.48 -11.33 -6.97
CA THR A 139 -11.14 -11.75 -8.34
C THR A 139 -11.75 -13.12 -8.67
N ALA A 140 -11.62 -14.09 -7.76
CA ALA A 140 -12.18 -15.42 -7.94
C ALA A 140 -13.73 -15.40 -7.95
N ILE A 141 -14.32 -14.61 -7.03
CA ILE A 141 -15.77 -14.40 -6.98
C ILE A 141 -16.26 -13.79 -8.29
N GLY A 142 -15.60 -12.75 -8.78
CA GLY A 142 -15.96 -12.11 -10.05
C GLY A 142 -15.84 -13.06 -11.25
N ALA A 143 -14.80 -13.87 -11.29
CA ALA A 143 -14.64 -14.90 -12.34
C ALA A 143 -15.75 -15.95 -12.27
N ALA A 144 -16.11 -16.40 -11.07
CA ALA A 144 -17.19 -17.37 -10.89
C ALA A 144 -18.56 -16.80 -11.32
N LEU A 145 -18.83 -15.53 -11.03
CA LEU A 145 -20.07 -14.86 -11.43
C LEU A 145 -20.17 -14.62 -12.96
N GLN A 146 -19.03 -14.56 -13.65
CA GLN A 146 -18.98 -14.40 -15.10
C GLN A 146 -18.88 -15.74 -15.85
N ALA A 147 -18.64 -16.84 -15.13
CA ALA A 147 -18.57 -18.16 -15.76
C ALA A 147 -19.97 -18.51 -16.34
N PRO A 148 -20.05 -18.96 -17.61
CA PRO A 148 -21.30 -19.50 -18.15
C PRO A 148 -21.74 -20.70 -17.29
N GLU A 149 -23.04 -20.86 -17.10
CA GLU A 149 -23.55 -22.06 -16.44
C GLU A 149 -23.00 -23.28 -17.19
N LEU A 150 -22.10 -24.01 -16.58
CA LEU A 150 -21.64 -25.28 -17.11
C LEU A 150 -22.85 -26.22 -17.08
N SER A 151 -23.44 -26.48 -18.22
CA SER A 151 -24.43 -27.54 -18.38
C SER A 151 -23.73 -28.84 -18.00
N ILE A 152 -23.96 -29.34 -16.82
CA ILE A 152 -23.53 -30.67 -16.42
C ILE A 152 -24.45 -31.61 -17.23
N GLU A 153 -24.00 -32.00 -18.41
CA GLU A 153 -24.61 -33.14 -19.12
C GLU A 153 -24.45 -34.36 -18.21
N LYS A 154 -25.57 -34.89 -17.74
CA LYS A 154 -25.67 -36.11 -16.97
C LYS A 154 -25.46 -37.33 -17.87
#